data_a983522fed6897b3369d0f1ddb12affb
#
_entry.id   a983522fed6897b3369d0f1ddb12affb
#
_cell.length_a   1.000
_cell.length_b   1.000
_cell.length_c   1.000
_cell.angle_alpha   90.00
_cell.angle_beta   90.00
_cell.angle_gamma   90.00
#
_symmetry.space_group_name_H-M   'P 1'
#
loop_
_entity.id
_entity.type
_entity.pdbx_description
1 polymer ?
#
loop_
_entity_poly.entity_id
_entity_poly.type
_entity_poly.pdbx_seq_one_letter_code
_entity_poly.pdbx_strand_id
1 'polypeptide(L)'
;MPTNSSLDLQQFYPAELEIVSIEEDSDEIRLHMRSRAKSFCCPGCGEELHKLHATHHRTVQDLPILGKRVFLDIRVHDFQCQNADCEIGAFSETFHGFLNHYSRMTERLIDFVTILALETSCEASARIMQAMNVKISGDTVIRMLLKKYRTQSHIPCGSHVGVDDFAFKKRHTYGTIIVDEDSHIPVAVLEGRDGSALKAWLAKNKQVTTVTRDRASAYAKAVEEILPDCMQIADRFHLHQNLLEAVKSVINSTVPVDIKIPRETASSYTEAAVSEPHVESGKKNA
;
A
#
# COMPACT_ATOMS: atom_id res chain seq x y z
N MET A 1 15.66 20.76 38.91
CA MET A 1 14.20 20.91 39.05
C MET A 1 13.61 20.63 37.68
N PRO A 2 12.66 19.70 37.53
CA PRO A 2 12.01 19.53 36.25
C PRO A 2 11.23 20.81 35.91
N THR A 3 11.58 21.45 34.81
CA THR A 3 10.79 22.56 34.26
C THR A 3 9.42 21.99 33.88
N ASN A 4 8.38 22.52 34.50
CA ASN A 4 7.00 22.18 34.21
C ASN A 4 6.67 22.76 32.82
N SER A 5 7.17 22.13 31.74
CA SER A 5 6.82 22.48 30.38
C SER A 5 5.42 21.91 30.11
N SER A 6 4.40 22.75 30.20
CA SER A 6 3.08 22.40 29.66
C SER A 6 3.25 22.08 28.19
N LEU A 7 2.74 20.92 27.75
CA LEU A 7 2.74 20.54 26.33
C LEU A 7 1.91 21.57 25.56
N ASP A 8 2.58 22.32 24.68
CA ASP A 8 1.90 23.25 23.78
C ASP A 8 1.47 22.49 22.50
N LEU A 9 0.19 22.21 22.40
CA LEU A 9 -0.38 21.51 21.24
C LEU A 9 -0.24 22.28 19.94
N GLN A 10 -0.06 23.62 19.98
CA GLN A 10 0.13 24.44 18.79
C GLN A 10 1.34 23.99 17.94
N GLN A 11 2.36 23.40 18.57
CA GLN A 11 3.57 22.93 17.89
C GLN A 11 3.34 21.76 16.92
N PHE A 12 2.20 21.07 17.05
CA PHE A 12 1.84 19.92 16.20
C PHE A 12 0.99 20.30 14.99
N TYR A 13 0.70 21.59 14.82
CA TYR A 13 -0.16 22.13 13.77
C TYR A 13 0.57 23.22 12.98
N PRO A 14 0.20 23.45 11.70
CA PRO A 14 0.78 24.50 10.88
C PRO A 14 0.74 25.87 11.56
N ALA A 15 1.77 26.68 11.36
CA ALA A 15 1.87 28.02 11.94
C ALA A 15 0.74 28.96 11.46
N GLU A 16 0.19 28.67 10.28
CA GLU A 16 -0.94 29.37 9.67
C GLU A 16 -2.26 29.12 10.39
N LEU A 17 -2.34 28.07 11.20
CA LEU A 17 -3.51 27.73 12.00
C LEU A 17 -3.27 28.06 13.47
N GLU A 18 -4.23 28.72 14.10
CA GLU A 18 -4.22 29.02 15.52
C GLU A 18 -5.27 28.20 16.25
N ILE A 19 -4.89 27.50 17.32
CA ILE A 19 -5.83 26.87 18.24
C ILE A 19 -6.48 27.95 19.10
N VAL A 20 -7.79 28.10 18.97
CA VAL A 20 -8.58 29.09 19.71
C VAL A 20 -9.08 28.51 21.04
N SER A 21 -9.60 27.28 21.00
CA SER A 21 -10.08 26.55 22.17
C SER A 21 -10.01 25.05 21.95
N ILE A 22 -10.05 24.31 23.04
CA ILE A 22 -10.04 22.85 23.07
C ILE A 22 -11.24 22.40 23.91
N GLU A 23 -12.05 21.54 23.34
CA GLU A 23 -13.13 20.83 24.04
C GLU A 23 -12.74 19.36 24.15
N GLU A 24 -12.91 18.78 25.32
CA GLU A 24 -12.55 17.39 25.59
C GLU A 24 -13.72 16.68 26.27
N ASP A 25 -14.15 15.59 25.65
CA ASP A 25 -15.10 14.64 26.20
C ASP A 25 -14.43 13.29 26.51
N SER A 26 -15.22 12.30 26.96
CA SER A 26 -14.76 10.94 27.25
C SER A 26 -14.08 10.29 26.04
N ASP A 27 -14.59 10.50 24.81
CA ASP A 27 -14.22 9.79 23.59
C ASP A 27 -13.69 10.69 22.48
N GLU A 28 -13.72 12.01 22.69
CA GLU A 28 -13.42 12.98 21.64
C GLU A 28 -12.66 14.18 22.17
N ILE A 29 -11.73 14.68 21.38
CA ILE A 29 -11.05 15.96 21.53
C ILE A 29 -11.38 16.80 20.30
N ARG A 30 -11.91 18.00 20.53
CA ARG A 30 -12.26 18.95 19.46
C ARG A 30 -11.43 20.21 19.60
N LEU A 31 -10.64 20.48 18.55
CA LEU A 31 -9.81 21.67 18.48
C LEU A 31 -10.49 22.70 17.57
N HIS A 32 -10.92 23.80 18.17
CA HIS A 32 -11.43 24.94 17.41
C HIS A 32 -10.24 25.78 16.94
N MET A 33 -10.14 25.91 15.63
CA MET A 33 -8.99 26.54 14.98
C MET A 33 -9.42 27.64 14.03
N ARG A 34 -8.56 28.63 13.82
CA ARG A 34 -8.75 29.65 12.79
C ARG A 34 -7.50 29.85 11.96
N SER A 35 -7.68 30.19 10.71
CA SER A 35 -6.58 30.63 9.86
C SER A 35 -6.07 32.01 10.31
N ARG A 36 -4.73 32.14 10.28
CA ARG A 36 -4.02 33.41 10.48
C ARG A 36 -3.66 34.09 9.15
N ALA A 37 -3.95 33.42 8.01
CA ALA A 37 -3.60 33.93 6.70
C ALA A 37 -4.29 35.28 6.42
N LYS A 38 -3.51 36.27 6.00
CA LYS A 38 -3.99 37.59 5.61
C LYS A 38 -4.10 37.75 4.10
N SER A 39 -3.38 36.91 3.36
CA SER A 39 -3.37 36.86 1.90
C SER A 39 -3.23 35.41 1.46
N PHE A 40 -3.61 35.13 0.23
CA PHE A 40 -3.48 33.82 -0.38
C PHE A 40 -3.25 33.96 -1.89
N CYS A 41 -2.36 33.13 -2.45
CA CYS A 41 -2.11 33.14 -3.89
C CYS A 41 -3.16 32.29 -4.63
N CYS A 42 -3.71 32.84 -5.71
CA CYS A 42 -4.62 32.11 -6.57
C CYS A 42 -3.92 30.86 -7.15
N PRO A 43 -4.50 29.66 -7.01
CA PRO A 43 -3.87 28.44 -7.51
C PRO A 43 -3.82 28.35 -9.05
N GLY A 44 -4.56 29.20 -9.76
CA GLY A 44 -4.56 29.24 -11.23
C GLY A 44 -3.55 30.22 -11.82
N CYS A 45 -3.58 31.49 -11.37
CA CYS A 45 -2.74 32.54 -11.95
C CYS A 45 -1.61 33.02 -11.05
N GLY A 46 -1.56 32.59 -9.78
CA GLY A 46 -0.54 32.99 -8.81
C GLY A 46 -0.72 34.40 -8.23
N GLU A 47 -1.78 35.13 -8.61
CA GLU A 47 -2.04 36.47 -8.08
C GLU A 47 -2.28 36.44 -6.57
N GLU A 48 -1.65 37.33 -5.83
CA GLU A 48 -1.82 37.46 -4.38
C GLU A 48 -3.10 38.25 -4.06
N LEU A 49 -3.99 37.60 -3.30
CA LEU A 49 -5.30 38.13 -2.94
C LEU A 49 -5.35 38.44 -1.45
N HIS A 50 -5.77 39.66 -1.11
CA HIS A 50 -5.92 40.12 0.28
C HIS A 50 -7.38 40.24 0.71
N LYS A 51 -8.30 40.25 -0.26
CA LYS A 51 -9.72 40.45 0.03
C LYS A 51 -10.41 39.09 0.25
N LEU A 52 -10.92 38.90 1.44
CA LEU A 52 -11.78 37.78 1.78
C LEU A 52 -13.11 37.90 1.02
N HIS A 53 -13.53 36.81 0.42
CA HIS A 53 -14.85 36.66 -0.18
C HIS A 53 -15.86 36.17 0.86
N ALA A 54 -15.50 35.10 1.58
CA ALA A 54 -16.31 34.48 2.62
C ALA A 54 -15.45 33.74 3.65
N THR A 55 -16.10 33.27 4.71
CA THR A 55 -15.49 32.31 5.65
C THR A 55 -16.47 31.19 5.91
N HIS A 56 -15.97 29.97 6.06
CA HIS A 56 -16.79 28.84 6.44
C HIS A 56 -16.04 27.92 7.42
N HIS A 57 -16.78 27.00 8.04
CA HIS A 57 -16.22 26.02 8.94
C HIS A 57 -16.00 24.68 8.24
N ARG A 58 -14.86 24.07 8.49
CA ARG A 58 -14.54 22.70 8.04
C ARG A 58 -14.28 21.84 9.26
N THR A 59 -15.03 20.75 9.38
CA THR A 59 -14.74 19.71 10.38
C THR A 59 -13.88 18.63 9.72
N VAL A 60 -12.69 18.43 10.26
CA VAL A 60 -11.66 17.53 9.74
C VAL A 60 -11.25 16.55 10.83
N GLN A 61 -11.18 15.27 10.53
CA GLN A 61 -10.66 14.27 11.45
C GLN A 61 -9.14 14.19 11.38
N ASP A 62 -8.51 14.11 12.54
CA ASP A 62 -7.06 13.95 12.68
C ASP A 62 -6.70 12.61 13.33
N LEU A 63 -5.41 12.33 13.48
CA LEU A 63 -4.93 11.17 14.22
C LEU A 63 -5.49 11.17 15.66
N PRO A 64 -5.94 10.02 16.18
CA PRO A 64 -6.44 9.92 17.54
C PRO A 64 -5.34 10.15 18.56
N ILE A 65 -5.69 10.74 19.69
CA ILE A 65 -4.79 10.97 20.82
C ILE A 65 -5.28 10.11 22.00
N LEU A 66 -4.42 9.20 22.47
CA LEU A 66 -4.70 8.30 23.60
C LEU A 66 -6.05 7.56 23.47
N GLY A 67 -6.41 7.14 22.26
CA GLY A 67 -7.64 6.42 21.97
C GLY A 67 -8.87 7.32 21.80
N LYS A 68 -8.76 8.63 22.02
CA LYS A 68 -9.84 9.59 21.74
C LYS A 68 -9.80 10.05 20.29
N ARG A 69 -10.95 10.20 19.67
CA ARG A 69 -11.08 10.83 18.34
C ARG A 69 -10.66 12.28 18.40
N VAL A 70 -9.96 12.74 17.38
CA VAL A 70 -9.58 14.15 17.27
C VAL A 70 -10.29 14.76 16.07
N PHE A 71 -11.05 15.83 16.31
CA PHE A 71 -11.67 16.65 15.28
C PHE A 71 -11.12 18.07 15.33
N LEU A 72 -10.88 18.61 14.17
CA LEU A 72 -10.45 19.99 13.96
C LEU A 72 -11.62 20.74 13.34
N ASP A 73 -12.18 21.70 14.07
CA ASP A 73 -13.15 22.64 13.54
C ASP A 73 -12.43 23.92 13.12
N ILE A 74 -12.10 23.97 11.83
CA ILE A 74 -11.26 25.02 11.27
C ILE A 74 -12.11 26.06 10.60
N ARG A 75 -12.01 27.30 11.06
CA ARG A 75 -12.55 28.46 10.35
C ARG A 75 -11.58 28.85 9.24
N VAL A 76 -11.96 28.55 7.99
CA VAL A 76 -11.18 28.82 6.78
C VAL A 76 -11.72 30.00 6.00
N HIS A 77 -10.85 30.59 5.17
CA HIS A 77 -11.17 31.73 4.35
C HIS A 77 -11.41 31.29 2.90
N ASP A 78 -12.37 31.92 2.25
CA ASP A 78 -12.61 31.84 0.81
C ASP A 78 -12.13 33.13 0.15
N PHE A 79 -11.45 32.99 -0.96
CA PHE A 79 -10.94 34.07 -1.80
C PHE A 79 -11.59 34.02 -3.18
N GLN A 80 -11.70 35.16 -3.83
CA GLN A 80 -12.15 35.26 -5.20
C GLN A 80 -11.03 35.89 -6.03
N CYS A 81 -10.62 35.17 -7.08
CA CYS A 81 -9.65 35.70 -8.03
C CYS A 81 -10.24 36.91 -8.75
N GLN A 82 -9.49 37.99 -8.85
CA GLN A 82 -9.90 39.22 -9.52
C GLN A 82 -9.33 39.33 -10.93
N ASN A 83 -8.45 38.43 -11.33
CA ASN A 83 -7.92 38.37 -12.68
C ASN A 83 -9.00 37.85 -13.65
N ALA A 84 -9.42 38.71 -14.60
CA ALA A 84 -10.45 38.38 -15.58
C ALA A 84 -10.05 37.20 -16.51
N ASP A 85 -8.76 36.98 -16.70
CA ASP A 85 -8.21 35.92 -17.56
C ASP A 85 -7.98 34.61 -16.82
N CYS A 86 -8.32 34.55 -15.52
CA CYS A 86 -8.16 33.35 -14.72
C CYS A 86 -9.46 32.51 -14.70
N GLU A 87 -9.35 31.23 -15.04
CA GLU A 87 -10.49 30.31 -15.03
C GLU A 87 -10.98 29.98 -13.59
N ILE A 88 -10.16 30.26 -12.57
CA ILE A 88 -10.50 30.00 -11.17
C ILE A 88 -11.23 31.23 -10.62
N GLY A 89 -12.52 31.07 -10.37
CA GLY A 89 -13.36 32.12 -9.79
C GLY A 89 -13.12 32.26 -8.27
N ALA A 90 -13.73 31.38 -7.48
CA ALA A 90 -13.60 31.35 -6.01
C ALA A 90 -12.91 30.06 -5.56
N PHE A 91 -12.12 30.16 -4.49
CA PHE A 91 -11.43 29.01 -3.91
C PHE A 91 -11.25 29.20 -2.40
N SER A 92 -11.19 28.09 -1.68
CA SER A 92 -10.89 28.07 -0.25
C SER A 92 -9.39 27.91 -0.02
N GLU A 93 -8.89 28.49 1.04
CA GLU A 93 -7.50 28.29 1.45
C GLU A 93 -7.20 26.81 1.72
N THR A 94 -5.96 26.44 1.51
CA THR A 94 -5.43 25.09 1.78
C THR A 94 -4.21 25.22 2.67
N PHE A 95 -3.91 24.15 3.42
CA PHE A 95 -2.74 24.10 4.30
C PHE A 95 -1.82 23.00 3.78
N HIS A 96 -0.81 23.42 3.01
CA HIS A 96 0.08 22.50 2.31
C HIS A 96 0.75 21.51 3.28
N GLY A 97 0.74 20.22 2.92
CA GLY A 97 1.30 19.16 3.75
C GLY A 97 0.48 18.83 5.01
N PHE A 98 -0.69 19.48 5.19
CA PHE A 98 -1.55 19.22 6.34
C PHE A 98 -3.00 18.94 5.95
N LEU A 99 -3.61 19.76 5.11
CA LEU A 99 -5.02 19.63 4.75
C LEU A 99 -5.28 20.02 3.29
N ASN A 100 -5.61 19.02 2.49
CA ASN A 100 -5.98 19.18 1.09
C ASN A 100 -7.38 19.76 0.91
N HIS A 101 -7.61 20.32 -0.26
CA HIS A 101 -8.90 20.83 -0.68
C HIS A 101 -9.98 19.73 -0.59
N TYR A 102 -11.15 20.07 -0.02
CA TYR A 102 -12.27 19.16 0.25
C TYR A 102 -11.95 17.90 1.10
N SER A 103 -10.75 17.76 1.65
CA SER A 103 -10.45 16.64 2.54
C SER A 103 -11.20 16.76 3.85
N ARG A 104 -11.74 15.63 4.33
CA ARG A 104 -12.34 15.48 5.68
C ARG A 104 -11.39 14.86 6.69
N MET A 105 -10.15 14.60 6.26
CA MET A 105 -9.08 14.05 7.09
C MET A 105 -7.80 14.80 6.83
N THR A 106 -6.96 14.92 7.85
CA THR A 106 -5.61 15.48 7.70
C THR A 106 -4.74 14.59 6.84
N GLU A 107 -3.73 15.15 6.18
CA GLU A 107 -2.81 14.35 5.35
C GLU A 107 -2.09 13.29 6.18
N ARG A 108 -1.65 13.63 7.40
CA ARG A 108 -0.99 12.68 8.30
C ARG A 108 -1.88 11.48 8.68
N LEU A 109 -3.20 11.69 8.83
CA LEU A 109 -4.13 10.59 9.05
C LEU A 109 -4.28 9.73 7.80
N ILE A 110 -4.40 10.36 6.62
CA ILE A 110 -4.47 9.66 5.33
C ILE A 110 -3.21 8.84 5.10
N ASP A 111 -2.04 9.41 5.36
CA ASP A 111 -0.75 8.74 5.21
C ASP A 111 -0.63 7.53 6.13
N PHE A 112 -1.00 7.69 7.39
CA PHE A 112 -0.99 6.58 8.34
C PHE A 112 -1.91 5.43 7.90
N VAL A 113 -3.15 5.74 7.50
CA VAL A 113 -4.13 4.76 7.00
C VAL A 113 -3.61 4.05 5.75
N THR A 114 -3.00 4.79 4.82
CA THR A 114 -2.50 4.22 3.56
C THR A 114 -1.25 3.36 3.77
N ILE A 115 -0.32 3.75 4.63
CA ILE A 115 0.83 2.91 5.03
C ILE A 115 0.33 1.61 5.65
N LEU A 116 -0.62 1.70 6.59
CA LEU A 116 -1.19 0.51 7.23
C LEU A 116 -1.86 -0.44 6.23
N ALA A 117 -2.51 0.11 5.21
CA ALA A 117 -3.16 -0.68 4.16
C ALA A 117 -2.16 -1.36 3.22
N LEU A 118 -0.99 -0.77 2.99
CA LEU A 118 0.09 -1.39 2.20
C LEU A 118 0.75 -2.55 2.96
N GLU A 119 0.90 -2.42 4.28
CA GLU A 119 1.49 -3.46 5.13
C GLU A 119 0.51 -4.61 5.46
N THR A 120 -0.79 -4.37 5.33
CA THR A 120 -1.81 -5.37 5.70
C THR A 120 -2.80 -5.63 4.57
N SER A 121 -3.93 -4.96 4.60
CA SER A 121 -4.95 -4.87 3.56
C SER A 121 -5.88 -3.70 3.88
N CYS A 122 -6.65 -3.23 2.89
CA CYS A 122 -7.60 -2.12 3.10
C CYS A 122 -8.64 -2.44 4.19
N GLU A 123 -9.13 -3.68 4.25
CA GLU A 123 -10.07 -4.13 5.27
C GLU A 123 -9.41 -4.25 6.65
N ALA A 124 -8.19 -4.76 6.73
CA ALA A 124 -7.46 -4.84 7.99
C ALA A 124 -7.10 -3.45 8.52
N SER A 125 -6.63 -2.55 7.65
CA SER A 125 -6.37 -1.16 7.98
C SER A 125 -7.63 -0.49 8.54
N ALA A 126 -8.79 -0.66 7.88
CA ALA A 126 -10.06 -0.10 8.36
C ALA A 126 -10.44 -0.63 9.76
N ARG A 127 -10.30 -1.94 10.02
CA ARG A 127 -10.58 -2.52 11.35
C ARG A 127 -9.63 -1.99 12.43
N ILE A 128 -8.34 -1.86 12.13
CA ILE A 128 -7.36 -1.28 13.07
C ILE A 128 -7.73 0.16 13.39
N MET A 129 -8.05 0.95 12.36
CA MET A 129 -8.46 2.34 12.54
C MET A 129 -9.76 2.47 13.36
N GLN A 130 -10.72 1.57 13.15
CA GLN A 130 -11.95 1.51 13.97
C GLN A 130 -11.64 1.19 15.44
N ALA A 131 -10.68 0.30 15.71
CA ALA A 131 -10.22 0.03 17.08
C ALA A 131 -9.54 1.26 17.72
N MET A 132 -9.00 2.17 16.90
CA MET A 132 -8.46 3.47 17.33
C MET A 132 -9.51 4.59 17.30
N ASN A 133 -10.79 4.27 17.25
CA ASN A 133 -11.92 5.22 17.17
C ASN A 133 -11.98 6.09 15.90
N VAL A 134 -11.30 5.71 14.82
CA VAL A 134 -11.42 6.36 13.51
C VAL A 134 -12.42 5.59 12.65
N LYS A 135 -13.57 6.17 12.36
CA LYS A 135 -14.62 5.54 11.55
C LYS A 135 -14.26 5.61 10.06
N ILE A 136 -13.73 4.52 9.52
CA ILE A 136 -13.35 4.38 8.12
C ILE A 136 -13.73 2.98 7.63
N SER A 137 -14.08 2.85 6.35
CA SER A 137 -14.34 1.57 5.69
C SER A 137 -13.21 1.19 4.74
N GLY A 138 -13.07 -0.11 4.43
CA GLY A 138 -12.12 -0.62 3.45
C GLY A 138 -12.25 0.07 2.09
N ASP A 139 -13.48 0.31 1.62
CA ASP A 139 -13.73 1.05 0.37
C ASP A 139 -13.18 2.49 0.40
N THR A 140 -13.24 3.15 1.56
CA THR A 140 -12.68 4.50 1.71
C THR A 140 -11.16 4.44 1.66
N VAL A 141 -10.55 3.42 2.27
CA VAL A 141 -9.10 3.19 2.20
C VAL A 141 -8.65 2.92 0.77
N ILE A 142 -9.38 2.09 0.00
CA ILE A 142 -9.11 1.85 -1.43
C ILE A 142 -9.15 3.17 -2.21
N ARG A 143 -10.17 4.01 -2.00
CA ARG A 143 -10.26 5.32 -2.67
C ARG A 143 -9.10 6.26 -2.32
N MET A 144 -8.62 6.22 -1.08
CA MET A 144 -7.44 6.99 -0.65
C MET A 144 -6.18 6.52 -1.39
N LEU A 145 -5.94 5.21 -1.44
CA LEU A 145 -4.82 4.63 -2.19
C LEU A 145 -4.90 5.00 -3.67
N LEU A 146 -6.04 4.80 -4.32
CA LEU A 146 -6.23 5.15 -5.72
C LEU A 146 -5.98 6.64 -5.99
N LYS A 147 -6.45 7.53 -5.10
CA LYS A 147 -6.19 8.97 -5.24
C LYS A 147 -4.71 9.30 -5.10
N LYS A 148 -4.02 8.69 -4.13
CA LYS A 148 -2.59 8.92 -3.86
C LYS A 148 -1.71 8.44 -5.02
N TYR A 149 -2.03 7.28 -5.60
CA TYR A 149 -1.19 6.63 -6.62
C TYR A 149 -1.62 6.93 -8.07
N ARG A 150 -2.79 7.50 -8.32
CA ARG A 150 -3.19 7.94 -9.67
C ARG A 150 -2.23 8.97 -10.28
N THR A 151 -1.61 9.80 -9.46
CA THR A 151 -0.64 10.82 -9.90
C THR A 151 0.75 10.25 -10.17
N GLN A 152 1.04 9.03 -9.71
CA GLN A 152 2.32 8.34 -9.94
C GLN A 152 2.28 7.42 -11.18
N SER A 153 1.42 7.69 -12.14
CA SER A 153 0.98 6.79 -13.20
C SER A 153 2.03 6.44 -14.27
N HIS A 154 3.28 6.86 -14.15
CA HIS A 154 4.33 6.50 -15.07
C HIS A 154 5.61 6.12 -14.31
N ILE A 155 5.72 4.84 -13.94
CA ILE A 155 7.00 4.29 -13.52
C ILE A 155 7.79 4.01 -14.81
N PRO A 156 8.97 4.62 -15.02
CA PRO A 156 9.76 4.36 -16.21
C PRO A 156 10.16 2.88 -16.24
N CYS A 157 9.99 2.27 -17.39
CA CYS A 157 10.37 0.88 -17.65
C CYS A 157 11.73 0.85 -18.34
N GLY A 158 12.64 0.00 -17.86
CA GLY A 158 13.92 -0.28 -18.48
C GLY A 158 13.82 -1.16 -19.74
N SER A 159 14.94 -1.70 -20.15
CA SER A 159 15.03 -2.58 -21.33
C SER A 159 14.80 -4.06 -21.01
N HIS A 160 14.86 -4.45 -19.75
CA HIS A 160 14.72 -5.84 -19.29
C HIS A 160 13.49 -5.95 -18.38
N VAL A 161 12.54 -6.79 -18.75
CA VAL A 161 11.30 -6.95 -17.98
C VAL A 161 10.98 -8.41 -17.72
N GLY A 162 10.45 -8.68 -16.53
CA GLY A 162 9.84 -9.94 -16.16
C GLY A 162 8.32 -9.87 -16.34
N VAL A 163 7.72 -10.92 -16.88
CA VAL A 163 6.27 -11.06 -17.09
C VAL A 163 5.79 -12.35 -16.43
N ASP A 164 4.84 -12.23 -15.51
CA ASP A 164 4.23 -13.37 -14.84
C ASP A 164 2.72 -13.20 -14.70
N ASP A 165 1.99 -14.31 -14.54
CA ASP A 165 0.55 -14.27 -14.28
C ASP A 165 0.24 -14.50 -12.78
N PHE A 166 -0.78 -13.84 -12.30
CA PHE A 166 -1.25 -14.06 -10.95
C PHE A 166 -2.80 -14.08 -10.90
N ALA A 167 -3.32 -14.76 -9.88
CA ALA A 167 -4.76 -14.86 -9.70
C ALA A 167 -5.25 -13.83 -8.66
N PHE A 168 -6.07 -12.85 -9.06
CA PHE A 168 -6.86 -12.05 -8.12
C PHE A 168 -7.86 -12.93 -7.37
N LYS A 169 -8.47 -13.88 -8.09
CA LYS A 169 -9.33 -14.91 -7.52
C LYS A 169 -9.07 -16.21 -8.28
N LYS A 170 -8.55 -17.22 -7.57
CA LYS A 170 -8.22 -18.54 -8.17
C LYS A 170 -9.40 -19.07 -8.98
N ARG A 171 -9.13 -19.48 -10.22
CA ARG A 171 -10.08 -20.01 -11.22
C ARG A 171 -11.10 -19.01 -11.78
N HIS A 172 -11.01 -17.72 -11.45
CA HIS A 172 -11.95 -16.71 -11.93
C HIS A 172 -11.26 -15.54 -12.63
N THR A 173 -10.44 -14.78 -11.91
CA THR A 173 -9.87 -13.55 -12.42
C THR A 173 -8.36 -13.59 -12.29
N TYR A 174 -7.68 -13.36 -13.39
CA TYR A 174 -6.23 -13.33 -13.49
C TYR A 174 -5.75 -11.96 -13.94
N GLY A 175 -4.53 -11.64 -13.60
CA GLY A 175 -3.82 -10.48 -14.08
C GLY A 175 -2.41 -10.87 -14.50
N THR A 176 -1.80 -10.00 -15.28
CA THR A 176 -0.39 -10.08 -15.67
C THR A 176 0.37 -8.98 -14.95
N ILE A 177 1.44 -9.33 -14.25
CA ILE A 177 2.36 -8.37 -13.64
C ILE A 177 3.58 -8.22 -14.54
N ILE A 178 4.04 -6.98 -14.68
CA ILE A 178 5.29 -6.67 -15.38
C ILE A 178 6.20 -5.99 -14.37
N VAL A 179 7.41 -6.56 -14.24
CA VAL A 179 8.45 -6.09 -13.31
C VAL A 179 9.66 -5.67 -14.12
N ASP A 180 10.22 -4.53 -13.82
CA ASP A 180 11.51 -4.12 -14.35
C ASP A 180 12.61 -4.93 -13.65
N GLU A 181 13.41 -5.68 -14.42
CA GLU A 181 14.41 -6.61 -13.89
C GLU A 181 15.65 -5.91 -13.32
N ASP A 182 15.90 -4.67 -13.73
CA ASP A 182 17.06 -3.91 -13.25
C ASP A 182 16.76 -3.25 -11.89
N SER A 183 15.57 -2.70 -11.73
CA SER A 183 15.15 -2.04 -10.48
C SER A 183 14.36 -2.95 -9.53
N HIS A 184 13.88 -4.11 -10.01
CA HIS A 184 12.96 -5.02 -9.32
C HIS A 184 11.62 -4.38 -8.90
N ILE A 185 11.21 -3.31 -9.59
CA ILE A 185 9.98 -2.59 -9.31
C ILE A 185 8.89 -3.04 -10.28
N PRO A 186 7.66 -3.36 -9.80
CA PRO A 186 6.52 -3.58 -10.66
C PRO A 186 6.18 -2.31 -11.45
N VAL A 187 6.23 -2.40 -12.79
CA VAL A 187 5.98 -1.25 -13.69
C VAL A 187 4.58 -1.26 -14.29
N ALA A 188 3.92 -2.42 -14.32
CA ALA A 188 2.54 -2.52 -14.76
C ALA A 188 1.82 -3.73 -14.16
N VAL A 189 0.51 -3.57 -13.97
CA VAL A 189 -0.43 -4.66 -13.69
C VAL A 189 -1.52 -4.58 -14.74
N LEU A 190 -1.68 -5.66 -15.50
CA LEU A 190 -2.60 -5.75 -16.63
C LEU A 190 -3.72 -6.74 -16.34
N GLU A 191 -4.88 -6.53 -16.94
CA GLU A 191 -5.98 -7.49 -16.84
C GLU A 191 -5.77 -8.69 -17.77
N GLY A 192 -6.18 -9.87 -17.29
CA GLY A 192 -6.11 -11.10 -18.04
C GLY A 192 -4.70 -11.72 -18.11
N ARG A 193 -4.63 -12.88 -18.78
CA ARG A 193 -3.40 -13.65 -19.02
C ARG A 193 -3.31 -14.20 -20.45
N ASP A 194 -4.18 -13.71 -21.35
CA ASP A 194 -4.27 -14.16 -22.73
C ASP A 194 -3.25 -13.50 -23.68
N GLY A 195 -2.43 -12.59 -23.13
CA GLY A 195 -1.40 -11.85 -23.88
C GLY A 195 -1.93 -10.60 -24.58
N SER A 196 -3.23 -10.35 -24.67
CA SER A 196 -3.79 -9.18 -25.38
C SER A 196 -3.38 -7.86 -24.72
N ALA A 197 -3.53 -7.78 -23.40
CA ALA A 197 -3.11 -6.62 -22.63
C ALA A 197 -1.58 -6.41 -22.66
N LEU A 198 -0.81 -7.51 -22.66
CA LEU A 198 0.66 -7.46 -22.82
C LEU A 198 1.06 -6.87 -24.18
N LYS A 199 0.40 -7.27 -25.28
CA LYS A 199 0.64 -6.69 -26.61
C LYS A 199 0.42 -5.17 -26.61
N ALA A 200 -0.70 -4.73 -26.05
CA ALA A 200 -1.01 -3.30 -25.96
C ALA A 200 0.00 -2.52 -25.12
N TRP A 201 0.55 -3.14 -24.08
CA TRP A 201 1.57 -2.54 -23.24
C TRP A 201 2.94 -2.48 -23.96
N LEU A 202 3.39 -3.59 -24.57
CA LEU A 202 4.64 -3.66 -25.34
C LEU A 202 4.65 -2.69 -26.53
N ALA A 203 3.51 -2.48 -27.18
CA ALA A 203 3.40 -1.53 -28.29
C ALA A 203 3.73 -0.08 -27.86
N LYS A 204 3.54 0.24 -26.58
CA LYS A 204 3.88 1.54 -25.98
C LYS A 204 5.29 1.58 -25.38
N ASN A 205 5.92 0.43 -25.16
CA ASN A 205 7.20 0.27 -24.48
C ASN A 205 8.22 -0.43 -25.38
N LYS A 206 8.48 0.13 -26.56
CA LYS A 206 9.36 -0.44 -27.58
C LYS A 206 10.84 -0.46 -27.21
N GLN A 207 11.23 0.18 -26.09
CA GLN A 207 12.59 0.12 -25.53
C GLN A 207 12.93 -1.23 -24.91
N VAL A 208 11.93 -2.10 -24.71
CA VAL A 208 12.13 -3.44 -24.14
C VAL A 208 12.87 -4.32 -25.16
N THR A 209 14.02 -4.84 -24.74
CA THR A 209 14.88 -5.73 -25.55
C THR A 209 14.93 -7.15 -25.01
N THR A 210 14.58 -7.35 -23.73
CA THR A 210 14.62 -8.66 -23.10
C THR A 210 13.36 -8.86 -22.25
N VAL A 211 12.71 -10.01 -22.42
CA VAL A 211 11.53 -10.40 -21.63
C VAL A 211 11.78 -11.75 -20.97
N THR A 212 11.83 -11.75 -19.64
CA THR A 212 11.80 -12.98 -18.83
C THR A 212 10.35 -13.37 -18.59
N ARG A 213 9.96 -14.59 -18.86
CA ARG A 213 8.58 -15.07 -18.74
C ARG A 213 8.49 -16.54 -18.38
N ASP A 214 7.32 -16.94 -17.92
CA ASP A 214 6.94 -18.34 -17.84
C ASP A 214 6.83 -18.98 -19.25
N ARG A 215 6.50 -20.25 -19.31
CA ARG A 215 6.34 -20.97 -20.58
C ARG A 215 4.99 -20.74 -21.27
N ALA A 216 4.14 -19.81 -20.79
CA ALA A 216 2.84 -19.56 -21.40
C ALA A 216 2.99 -19.14 -22.87
N SER A 217 2.36 -19.89 -23.76
CA SER A 217 2.43 -19.65 -25.21
C SER A 217 1.80 -18.32 -25.60
N ALA A 218 0.85 -17.80 -24.80
CA ALA A 218 0.20 -16.52 -25.02
C ALA A 218 1.18 -15.35 -24.91
N TYR A 219 2.04 -15.36 -23.89
CA TYR A 219 3.06 -14.32 -23.72
C TYR A 219 4.16 -14.41 -24.78
N ALA A 220 4.59 -15.65 -25.12
CA ALA A 220 5.56 -15.85 -26.19
C ALA A 220 5.12 -15.20 -27.50
N LYS A 221 3.87 -15.50 -27.92
CA LYS A 221 3.28 -14.95 -29.13
C LYS A 221 3.11 -13.43 -29.05
N ALA A 222 2.71 -12.90 -27.88
CA ALA A 222 2.56 -11.48 -27.70
C ALA A 222 3.86 -10.70 -27.88
N VAL A 223 4.97 -11.23 -27.33
CA VAL A 223 6.31 -10.64 -27.48
C VAL A 223 6.80 -10.75 -28.95
N GLU A 224 6.71 -11.95 -29.54
CA GLU A 224 7.17 -12.20 -30.92
C GLU A 224 6.44 -11.32 -31.93
N GLU A 225 5.13 -11.08 -31.74
CA GLU A 225 4.32 -10.29 -32.67
C GLU A 225 4.63 -8.78 -32.58
N ILE A 226 4.91 -8.26 -31.39
CA ILE A 226 5.12 -6.81 -31.18
C ILE A 226 6.59 -6.41 -31.21
N LEU A 227 7.46 -7.27 -30.68
CA LEU A 227 8.91 -7.07 -30.58
C LEU A 227 9.65 -8.32 -31.10
N PRO A 228 9.71 -8.55 -32.44
CA PRO A 228 10.29 -9.78 -33.01
C PRO A 228 11.78 -9.98 -32.69
N ASP A 229 12.52 -8.89 -32.50
CA ASP A 229 13.94 -8.92 -32.16
C ASP A 229 14.22 -9.02 -30.65
N CYS A 230 13.17 -9.07 -29.82
CA CYS A 230 13.29 -9.14 -28.36
C CYS A 230 13.75 -10.53 -27.91
N MET A 231 14.79 -10.56 -27.07
CA MET A 231 15.26 -11.80 -26.45
C MET A 231 14.23 -12.29 -25.43
N GLN A 232 13.75 -13.52 -25.59
CA GLN A 232 12.85 -14.15 -24.64
C GLN A 232 13.60 -15.18 -23.79
N ILE A 233 13.55 -15.01 -22.48
CA ILE A 233 14.21 -15.87 -21.49
C ILE A 233 13.14 -16.63 -20.71
N ALA A 234 13.29 -17.95 -20.61
CA ALA A 234 12.40 -18.75 -19.77
C ALA A 234 12.75 -18.54 -18.28
N ASP A 235 11.73 -18.30 -17.45
CA ASP A 235 11.91 -18.16 -16.00
C ASP A 235 12.50 -19.47 -15.42
N ARG A 236 13.62 -19.31 -14.71
CA ARG A 236 14.36 -20.40 -14.08
C ARG A 236 13.56 -21.14 -13.03
N PHE A 237 12.67 -20.47 -12.31
CA PHE A 237 11.80 -21.08 -11.30
C PHE A 237 10.85 -22.10 -11.93
N HIS A 238 10.20 -21.75 -13.03
CA HIS A 238 9.31 -22.63 -13.79
C HIS A 238 10.06 -23.80 -14.44
N LEU A 239 11.29 -23.57 -14.88
CA LEU A 239 12.14 -24.68 -15.38
C LEU A 239 12.46 -25.69 -14.28
N HIS A 240 12.80 -25.20 -13.07
CA HIS A 240 13.10 -26.04 -11.94
C HIS A 240 11.87 -26.81 -11.45
N GLN A 241 10.70 -26.16 -11.37
CA GLN A 241 9.44 -26.86 -11.03
C GLN A 241 9.11 -27.99 -12.01
N ASN A 242 9.18 -27.72 -13.32
CA ASN A 242 8.91 -28.73 -14.34
C ASN A 242 9.88 -29.93 -14.23
N LEU A 243 11.15 -29.68 -13.93
CA LEU A 243 12.12 -30.74 -13.70
C LEU A 243 11.74 -31.58 -12.47
N LEU A 244 11.37 -30.92 -11.36
CA LEU A 244 10.92 -31.63 -10.15
C LEU A 244 9.66 -32.46 -10.40
N GLU A 245 8.70 -31.96 -11.16
CA GLU A 245 7.48 -32.69 -11.52
C GLU A 245 7.81 -33.90 -12.41
N ALA A 246 8.68 -33.75 -13.37
CA ALA A 246 9.15 -34.87 -14.20
C ALA A 246 9.84 -35.94 -13.36
N VAL A 247 10.75 -35.55 -12.46
CA VAL A 247 11.42 -36.48 -11.54
C VAL A 247 10.42 -37.18 -10.61
N LYS A 248 9.46 -36.43 -10.03
CA LYS A 248 8.38 -37.03 -9.22
C LYS A 248 7.55 -38.05 -10.00
N SER A 249 7.22 -37.72 -11.25
CA SER A 249 6.46 -38.62 -12.11
C SER A 249 7.21 -39.92 -12.37
N VAL A 250 8.52 -39.86 -12.67
CA VAL A 250 9.37 -41.03 -12.86
C VAL A 250 9.48 -41.84 -11.59
N ILE A 251 9.74 -41.20 -10.45
CA ILE A 251 9.83 -41.91 -9.16
C ILE A 251 8.51 -42.63 -8.86
N ASN A 252 7.36 -41.93 -8.98
CA ASN A 252 6.07 -42.50 -8.71
C ASN A 252 5.70 -43.67 -9.63
N SER A 253 6.23 -43.69 -10.87
CA SER A 253 6.02 -44.81 -11.81
C SER A 253 6.94 -45.98 -11.58
N THR A 254 8.10 -45.73 -10.94
CA THR A 254 9.18 -46.75 -10.81
C THR A 254 9.20 -47.37 -9.41
N VAL A 255 8.87 -46.57 -8.40
CA VAL A 255 8.85 -47.03 -6.98
C VAL A 255 7.45 -47.51 -6.61
N PRO A 256 7.29 -48.78 -6.20
CA PRO A 256 5.97 -49.29 -5.75
C PRO A 256 5.49 -48.52 -4.50
N VAL A 257 4.18 -48.26 -4.46
CA VAL A 257 3.50 -47.53 -3.36
C VAL A 257 3.68 -48.25 -2.00
N ASP A 258 3.79 -49.59 -2.04
CA ASP A 258 4.02 -50.42 -0.86
C ASP A 258 5.39 -51.09 -0.93
N ILE A 259 6.31 -50.60 -0.13
CA ILE A 259 7.61 -51.24 0.09
C ILE A 259 7.44 -52.20 1.29
N LYS A 260 7.39 -53.52 1.03
CA LYS A 260 7.45 -54.53 2.11
C LYS A 260 8.89 -54.54 2.65
N ILE A 261 9.11 -53.89 3.77
CA ILE A 261 10.34 -54.01 4.52
C ILE A 261 10.34 -55.37 5.18
N PRO A 262 11.28 -56.30 4.88
CA PRO A 262 11.39 -57.57 5.60
C PRO A 262 11.62 -57.23 7.08
N ARG A 263 10.74 -57.70 7.98
CA ARG A 263 11.06 -57.69 9.40
C ARG A 263 12.31 -58.55 9.58
N GLU A 264 13.42 -57.94 9.87
CA GLU A 264 14.55 -58.66 10.43
C GLU A 264 14.04 -59.33 11.72
N THR A 265 14.08 -60.66 11.76
CA THR A 265 13.79 -61.42 12.96
C THR A 265 14.74 -60.89 14.02
N ALA A 266 14.17 -60.31 15.09
CA ALA A 266 14.91 -59.78 16.22
C ALA A 266 15.76 -60.91 16.85
N SER A 267 17.01 -60.98 16.44
CA SER A 267 18.05 -61.79 17.06
C SER A 267 18.70 -60.88 18.10
N SER A 268 18.27 -61.13 19.35
CA SER A 268 19.01 -60.89 20.60
C SER A 268 19.96 -59.67 20.61
N TYR A 269 19.42 -58.51 20.90
CA TYR A 269 20.22 -57.48 21.60
C TYR A 269 19.85 -57.54 23.09
N THR A 270 20.79 -58.05 23.91
CA THR A 270 20.80 -57.95 25.37
C THR A 270 20.66 -56.48 25.77
N GLU A 271 19.64 -56.21 26.58
CA GLU A 271 19.42 -54.91 27.23
C GLU A 271 20.65 -54.50 28.02
N ALA A 272 21.41 -53.51 27.55
CA ALA A 272 22.28 -52.74 28.36
C ALA A 272 21.46 -51.64 29.03
N ALA A 273 21.30 -51.79 30.37
CA ALA A 273 20.59 -50.82 31.18
C ALA A 273 21.19 -49.42 31.04
N VAL A 274 20.46 -48.51 30.42
CA VAL A 274 20.72 -47.08 30.44
C VAL A 274 19.95 -46.49 31.61
N SER A 275 20.70 -46.13 32.66
CA SER A 275 20.19 -45.38 33.80
C SER A 275 19.68 -44.01 33.36
N GLU A 276 18.43 -43.71 33.61
CA GLU A 276 17.81 -42.40 33.40
C GLU A 276 18.43 -41.36 34.35
N PRO A 277 18.73 -40.13 33.86
CA PRO A 277 19.07 -39.04 34.76
C PRO A 277 17.83 -38.45 35.39
N HIS A 278 17.75 -38.44 36.70
CA HIS A 278 16.79 -37.72 37.52
C HIS A 278 16.72 -36.23 37.11
N VAL A 279 15.61 -35.78 36.65
CA VAL A 279 15.34 -34.33 36.53
C VAL A 279 14.52 -33.93 37.74
N GLU A 280 15.14 -33.15 38.60
CA GLU A 280 14.49 -32.49 39.75
C GLU A 280 13.50 -31.44 39.26
N SER A 281 12.25 -31.59 39.65
CA SER A 281 11.17 -30.62 39.45
C SER A 281 11.33 -29.44 40.41
N GLY A 282 11.92 -28.34 39.97
CA GLY A 282 11.92 -27.09 40.71
C GLY A 282 10.53 -26.42 40.67
N LYS A 283 9.81 -26.48 41.77
CA LYS A 283 8.66 -25.63 42.06
C LYS A 283 9.15 -24.18 42.16
N LYS A 284 8.61 -23.28 41.35
CA LYS A 284 8.61 -21.84 41.64
C LYS A 284 7.23 -21.41 42.11
N ASN A 285 7.19 -21.11 43.42
CA ASN A 285 6.18 -20.24 44.00
C ASN A 285 6.57 -18.77 43.72
N ALA A 286 5.65 -17.95 43.36
CA ALA A 286 5.25 -16.60 43.66
C ALA A 286 4.77 -15.89 42.39
#